data_5ff7a034a3318de89ec3bd3edc41191e
#
_entry.id   5ff7a034a3318de89ec3bd3edc41191e
#
_cell.length_a   1.000
_cell.length_b   1.000
_cell.length_c   1.000
_cell.angle_alpha   90.00
_cell.angle_beta   90.00
_cell.angle_gamma   90.00
#
_symmetry.space_group_name_H-M   'P 1'
#
loop_
_entity.id
_entity.type
_entity.pdbx_description
1 polymer ?
#
loop_
_entity_poly.entity_id
_entity_poly.type
_entity_poly.pdbx_seq_one_letter_code
_entity_poly.pdbx_strand_id
1 'polypeptide(L)'
;KRLTTSGGFECQSLDISALAVTEEERTTHFEDLWQRGGLRFWYHNFADILTNEDANRHAYEFWRDEVRERICDPTIAEKLAPDEPPHPFGTKRPSLEQNYYEIFAQDNVTLVDLNDTAITRVTEAGIETATGMIPCDLIVFATGFDAGRGGLIDMNITGRGGLGLAEAWKSEIKAYLGMAVAQFPNMLFAYGPLSPSGFSNGPTSAEIQGDWICDFLIWL
;
A
#
# COMPACT_ATOMS: atom_id res chain seq x y z
N LYS A 1 23.16 2.26 11.26
CA LYS A 1 22.76 3.61 11.70
C LYS A 1 21.28 3.76 11.39
N ARG A 2 20.45 3.98 12.43
CA ARG A 2 18.99 4.18 12.22
C ARG A 2 18.75 5.46 11.44
N LEU A 3 17.77 5.42 10.55
CA LEU A 3 17.28 6.62 9.87
C LEU A 3 16.46 7.45 10.86
N THR A 4 16.70 8.75 10.88
CA THR A 4 16.12 9.66 11.87
C THR A 4 14.93 10.46 11.35
N THR A 5 14.44 10.14 10.14
CA THR A 5 13.25 10.77 9.59
C THR A 5 11.99 10.22 10.26
N SER A 6 10.89 10.95 10.23
CA SER A 6 9.60 10.57 10.83
C SER A 6 9.08 9.22 10.33
N GLY A 7 9.31 8.89 9.06
CA GLY A 7 8.91 7.61 8.47
C GLY A 7 10.00 6.53 8.51
N GLY A 8 11.21 6.84 9.01
CA GLY A 8 12.35 5.92 8.98
C GLY A 8 12.93 5.68 7.59
N PHE A 9 12.66 6.55 6.62
CA PHE A 9 13.26 6.55 5.28
C PHE A 9 14.47 7.47 5.21
N GLU A 10 15.26 7.37 4.14
CA GLU A 10 16.43 8.23 3.91
C GLU A 10 16.07 9.70 3.63
N CYS A 11 14.81 9.98 3.46
CA CYS A 11 14.29 11.21 2.91
C CYS A 11 12.96 11.65 3.56
N GLN A 12 12.65 12.92 3.45
CA GLN A 12 11.40 13.54 3.90
C GLN A 12 10.78 14.35 2.77
N SER A 13 9.48 14.63 2.87
CA SER A 13 8.81 15.62 2.04
C SER A 13 9.45 17.01 2.22
N LEU A 14 9.30 17.86 1.20
CA LEU A 14 9.64 19.27 1.30
C LEU A 14 8.74 19.94 2.35
N ASP A 15 9.24 20.99 2.99
CA ASP A 15 8.46 21.83 3.90
C ASP A 15 7.81 23.02 3.13
N ILE A 16 7.31 22.72 1.92
CA ILE A 16 6.71 23.68 0.98
C ILE A 16 5.45 23.06 0.40
N SER A 17 4.39 23.86 0.25
CA SER A 17 3.14 23.46 -0.42
C SER A 17 3.31 23.39 -1.93
N ALA A 18 2.73 22.40 -2.57
CA ALA A 18 2.63 22.31 -4.03
C ALA A 18 1.85 23.48 -4.66
N LEU A 19 0.97 24.09 -3.88
CA LEU A 19 0.15 25.23 -4.31
C LEU A 19 0.86 26.59 -4.12
N ALA A 20 1.99 26.61 -3.41
CA ALA A 20 2.78 27.82 -3.17
C ALA A 20 3.87 28.07 -4.23
N VAL A 21 4.03 27.17 -5.18
CA VAL A 21 5.02 27.25 -6.26
C VAL A 21 4.32 27.41 -7.61
N THR A 22 5.06 27.87 -8.62
CA THR A 22 4.55 27.93 -9.98
C THR A 22 4.36 26.53 -10.58
N GLU A 23 3.58 26.44 -11.65
CA GLU A 23 3.39 25.18 -12.38
C GLU A 23 4.73 24.63 -12.91
N GLU A 24 5.60 25.47 -13.44
CA GLU A 24 6.91 25.10 -13.95
C GLU A 24 7.81 24.53 -12.84
N GLU A 25 7.86 25.17 -11.68
CA GLU A 25 8.64 24.70 -10.53
C GLU A 25 8.10 23.36 -10.01
N ARG A 26 6.77 23.21 -9.95
CA ARG A 26 6.13 21.97 -9.52
C ARG A 26 6.41 20.82 -10.48
N THR A 27 6.25 21.05 -11.79
CA THR A 27 6.53 20.03 -12.83
C THR A 27 8.00 19.63 -12.81
N THR A 28 8.92 20.59 -12.76
CA THR A 28 10.38 20.30 -12.65
C THR A 28 10.71 19.44 -11.42
N HIS A 29 10.07 19.72 -10.28
CA HIS A 29 10.27 18.93 -9.08
C HIS A 29 9.71 17.50 -9.23
N PHE A 30 8.52 17.35 -9.82
CA PHE A 30 7.92 16.04 -10.09
C PHE A 30 8.78 15.21 -11.02
N GLU A 31 9.28 15.78 -12.12
CA GLU A 31 10.19 15.14 -13.07
C GLU A 31 11.49 14.66 -12.39
N ASP A 32 12.12 15.50 -11.57
CA ASP A 32 13.33 15.12 -10.83
C ASP A 32 13.07 13.92 -9.91
N LEU A 33 11.97 13.92 -9.18
CA LEU A 33 11.61 12.80 -8.30
C LEU A 33 11.28 11.53 -9.10
N TRP A 34 10.58 11.66 -10.21
CA TRP A 34 10.22 10.56 -11.10
C TRP A 34 11.46 9.89 -11.69
N GLN A 35 12.37 10.67 -12.24
CA GLN A 35 13.63 10.18 -12.81
C GLN A 35 14.52 9.48 -11.79
N ARG A 36 14.56 9.95 -10.56
CA ARG A 36 15.29 9.28 -9.47
C ARG A 36 14.66 7.96 -9.06
N GLY A 37 13.40 7.75 -9.35
CA GLY A 37 12.68 6.51 -9.13
C GLY A 37 12.51 6.08 -7.67
N GLY A 38 12.14 4.85 -7.48
CA GLY A 38 11.83 4.29 -6.17
C GLY A 38 10.60 4.95 -5.56
N LEU A 39 10.58 5.15 -4.25
CA LEU A 39 9.47 5.79 -3.55
C LEU A 39 9.59 7.32 -3.45
N ARG A 40 10.53 7.94 -4.18
CA ARG A 40 10.82 9.36 -4.02
C ARG A 40 9.66 10.25 -4.42
N PHE A 41 8.97 9.96 -5.51
CA PHE A 41 7.79 10.69 -5.94
C PHE A 41 6.67 10.67 -4.90
N TRP A 42 6.59 9.65 -4.09
CA TRP A 42 5.64 9.55 -2.99
C TRP A 42 6.12 10.25 -1.71
N TYR A 43 7.40 10.12 -1.36
CA TYR A 43 7.94 10.49 -0.05
C TYR A 43 8.71 11.82 0.00
N HIS A 44 9.36 12.21 -1.12
CA HIS A 44 10.13 13.45 -1.21
C HIS A 44 9.34 14.63 -1.76
N ASN A 45 8.07 14.45 -1.97
CA ASN A 45 7.19 15.41 -2.60
C ASN A 45 6.87 16.60 -1.69
N PHE A 46 6.05 17.52 -2.16
CA PHE A 46 5.58 18.66 -1.39
C PHE A 46 4.86 18.22 -0.11
N ALA A 47 4.86 19.09 0.91
CA ALA A 47 4.34 18.77 2.25
C ALA A 47 2.86 18.41 2.27
N ASP A 48 2.08 18.94 1.35
CA ASP A 48 0.62 18.89 1.33
C ASP A 48 0.01 17.88 0.36
N ILE A 49 0.82 17.11 -0.37
CA ILE A 49 0.31 16.10 -1.33
C ILE A 49 -0.67 15.11 -0.69
N LEU A 50 -0.48 14.76 0.57
CA LEU A 50 -1.34 13.79 1.27
C LEU A 50 -2.41 14.44 2.17
N THR A 51 -2.47 15.77 2.23
CA THR A 51 -3.33 16.50 3.16
C THR A 51 -4.20 17.58 2.50
N ASN A 52 -3.96 17.87 1.22
CA ASN A 52 -4.72 18.83 0.45
C ASN A 52 -5.13 18.23 -0.90
N GLU A 53 -6.42 18.29 -1.23
CA GLU A 53 -6.97 17.64 -2.43
C GLU A 53 -6.46 18.26 -3.73
N ASP A 54 -6.28 19.58 -3.80
CA ASP A 54 -5.78 20.26 -5.00
C ASP A 54 -4.30 19.92 -5.24
N ALA A 55 -3.49 19.93 -4.18
CA ALA A 55 -2.09 19.51 -4.25
C ALA A 55 -1.98 18.03 -4.66
N ASN A 56 -2.83 17.18 -4.11
CA ASN A 56 -2.90 15.76 -4.45
C ASN A 56 -3.27 15.54 -5.90
N ARG A 57 -4.25 16.31 -6.41
CA ARG A 57 -4.68 16.26 -7.83
C ARG A 57 -3.49 16.51 -8.78
N HIS A 58 -2.66 17.49 -8.53
CA HIS A 58 -1.47 17.75 -9.35
C HIS A 58 -0.50 16.56 -9.38
N ALA A 59 -0.28 15.91 -8.23
CA ALA A 59 0.58 14.73 -8.18
C ALA A 59 -0.04 13.53 -8.91
N TYR A 60 -1.36 13.36 -8.78
CA TYR A 60 -2.08 12.31 -9.51
C TYR A 60 -2.02 12.52 -11.02
N GLU A 61 -2.30 13.72 -11.50
CA GLU A 61 -2.28 14.05 -12.93
C GLU A 61 -0.90 13.81 -13.54
N PHE A 62 0.16 14.24 -12.86
CA PHE A 62 1.52 13.97 -13.30
C PHE A 62 1.79 12.45 -13.40
N TRP A 63 1.48 11.68 -12.33
CA TRP A 63 1.64 10.23 -12.33
C TRP A 63 0.82 9.55 -13.43
N ARG A 64 -0.43 9.97 -13.61
CA ARG A 64 -1.33 9.46 -14.66
C ARG A 64 -0.74 9.65 -16.05
N ASP A 65 -0.27 10.85 -16.33
CA ASP A 65 0.24 11.22 -17.64
C ASP A 65 1.52 10.43 -17.96
N GLU A 66 2.46 10.32 -17.03
CA GLU A 66 3.66 9.49 -17.14
C GLU A 66 3.33 7.99 -17.37
N VAL A 67 2.29 7.48 -16.72
CA VAL A 67 1.85 6.10 -16.92
C VAL A 67 1.18 5.92 -18.28
N ARG A 68 0.31 6.85 -18.68
CA ARG A 68 -0.41 6.78 -19.95
C ARG A 68 0.51 6.86 -21.17
N GLU A 69 1.61 7.59 -21.10
CA GLU A 69 2.62 7.61 -22.17
C GLU A 69 3.20 6.23 -22.48
N ARG A 70 3.17 5.32 -21.53
CA ARG A 70 3.68 3.95 -21.64
C ARG A 70 2.64 2.93 -22.11
N ILE A 71 1.38 3.32 -22.26
CA ILE A 71 0.26 2.45 -22.64
C ILE A 71 -0.26 2.85 -24.01
N CYS A 72 -0.13 1.95 -25.00
CA CYS A 72 -0.53 2.23 -26.38
C CYS A 72 -2.04 2.31 -26.58
N ASP A 73 -2.82 1.51 -25.84
CA ASP A 73 -4.28 1.44 -25.97
C ASP A 73 -4.96 2.41 -24.99
N PRO A 74 -5.69 3.43 -25.49
CA PRO A 74 -6.36 4.41 -24.62
C PRO A 74 -7.44 3.79 -23.73
N THR A 75 -8.05 2.66 -24.11
CA THR A 75 -9.04 1.97 -23.30
C THR A 75 -8.38 1.29 -22.08
N ILE A 76 -7.22 0.71 -22.31
CA ILE A 76 -6.39 0.12 -21.23
C ILE A 76 -5.83 1.24 -20.35
N ALA A 77 -5.38 2.34 -20.96
CA ALA A 77 -4.87 3.51 -20.23
C ALA A 77 -5.91 4.06 -19.26
N GLU A 78 -7.17 4.20 -19.69
CA GLU A 78 -8.26 4.67 -18.83
C GLU A 78 -8.57 3.70 -17.68
N LYS A 79 -8.41 2.41 -17.87
CA LYS A 79 -8.60 1.42 -16.79
C LYS A 79 -7.47 1.40 -15.77
N LEU A 80 -6.23 1.61 -16.20
CA LEU A 80 -5.03 1.51 -15.35
C LEU A 80 -4.62 2.85 -14.73
N ALA A 81 -4.91 3.96 -15.41
CA ALA A 81 -4.64 5.32 -14.98
C ALA A 81 -5.81 6.23 -15.41
N PRO A 82 -6.98 6.12 -14.75
CA PRO A 82 -8.19 6.84 -15.14
C PRO A 82 -8.05 8.37 -14.99
N ASP A 83 -8.87 9.13 -15.73
CA ASP A 83 -8.89 10.60 -15.60
C ASP A 83 -9.31 11.04 -14.19
N GLU A 84 -10.30 10.34 -13.62
CA GLU A 84 -10.70 10.56 -12.24
C GLU A 84 -10.04 9.55 -11.31
N PRO A 85 -9.25 10.01 -10.31
CA PRO A 85 -8.56 9.10 -9.39
C PRO A 85 -9.57 8.26 -8.58
N PRO A 86 -9.41 6.95 -8.50
CA PRO A 86 -10.29 6.09 -7.69
C PRO A 86 -10.11 6.31 -6.18
N HIS A 87 -9.06 6.98 -5.79
CA HIS A 87 -8.73 7.45 -4.44
C HIS A 87 -7.62 8.50 -4.54
N PRO A 88 -7.43 9.38 -3.53
CA PRO A 88 -6.33 10.34 -3.54
C PRO A 88 -4.98 9.65 -3.70
N PHE A 89 -4.10 10.24 -4.54
CA PHE A 89 -2.77 9.69 -4.81
C PHE A 89 -1.97 9.47 -3.52
N GLY A 90 -1.34 8.31 -3.42
CA GLY A 90 -0.44 7.99 -2.30
C GLY A 90 -1.14 7.62 -0.99
N THR A 91 -2.47 7.67 -0.87
CA THR A 91 -3.22 7.16 0.30
C THR A 91 -3.14 5.64 0.40
N LYS A 92 -2.96 4.97 -0.73
CA LYS A 92 -2.42 3.61 -0.81
C LYS A 92 -0.97 3.73 -1.27
N ARG A 93 -0.07 2.94 -0.66
CA ARG A 93 1.34 2.95 -1.02
C ARG A 93 1.51 2.60 -2.49
N PRO A 94 2.10 3.46 -3.32
CA PRO A 94 2.36 3.14 -4.73
C PRO A 94 3.27 1.92 -4.85
N SER A 95 2.90 1.01 -5.73
CA SER A 95 3.74 -0.15 -6.06
C SER A 95 4.91 0.29 -6.93
N LEU A 96 6.10 -0.23 -6.62
CA LEU A 96 7.24 -0.13 -7.53
C LEU A 96 7.08 -1.19 -8.62
N GLU A 97 7.27 -0.81 -9.86
CA GLU A 97 7.13 -1.68 -11.01
C GLU A 97 8.25 -1.42 -12.04
N GLN A 98 8.45 -2.37 -12.93
CA GLN A 98 9.29 -2.25 -14.12
C GLN A 98 8.55 -2.89 -15.27
N ASN A 99 8.28 -2.14 -16.33
CA ASN A 99 7.62 -2.59 -17.56
C ASN A 99 6.21 -3.20 -17.34
N TYR A 100 5.54 -2.90 -16.20
CA TYR A 100 4.20 -3.43 -15.94
C TYR A 100 3.17 -2.90 -16.95
N TYR A 101 3.26 -1.64 -17.30
CA TYR A 101 2.32 -1.00 -18.23
C TYR A 101 2.58 -1.37 -19.67
N GLU A 102 3.84 -1.56 -20.05
CA GLU A 102 4.26 -1.92 -21.40
C GLU A 102 3.84 -3.35 -21.81
N ILE A 103 3.61 -4.24 -20.83
CA ILE A 103 3.18 -5.61 -21.15
C ILE A 103 1.83 -5.67 -21.87
N PHE A 104 0.96 -4.67 -21.64
CA PHE A 104 -0.37 -4.62 -22.27
C PHE A 104 -0.32 -4.28 -23.78
N ALA A 105 0.85 -3.92 -24.31
CA ALA A 105 1.08 -3.79 -25.76
C ALA A 105 1.35 -5.15 -26.45
N GLN A 106 1.49 -6.24 -25.70
CA GLN A 106 1.77 -7.56 -26.24
C GLN A 106 0.47 -8.28 -26.63
N ASP A 107 0.47 -8.92 -27.82
CA ASP A 107 -0.71 -9.64 -28.33
C ASP A 107 -1.21 -10.79 -27.44
N ASN A 108 -0.32 -11.34 -26.62
CA ASN A 108 -0.60 -12.44 -25.70
C ASN A 108 -1.00 -12.00 -24.29
N VAL A 109 -1.15 -10.71 -24.03
CA VAL A 109 -1.57 -10.16 -22.75
C VAL A 109 -2.94 -9.51 -22.87
N THR A 110 -3.87 -9.94 -22.03
CA THR A 110 -5.24 -9.39 -22.00
C THR A 110 -5.55 -8.87 -20.59
N LEU A 111 -5.97 -7.63 -20.49
CA LEU A 111 -6.54 -7.05 -19.28
C LEU A 111 -8.02 -7.43 -19.18
N VAL A 112 -8.40 -8.09 -18.07
CA VAL A 112 -9.80 -8.38 -17.75
C VAL A 112 -10.21 -7.55 -16.55
N ASP A 113 -11.11 -6.61 -16.77
CA ASP A 113 -11.64 -5.77 -15.70
C ASP A 113 -12.83 -6.47 -15.02
N LEU A 114 -12.67 -6.80 -13.76
CA LEU A 114 -13.71 -7.50 -13.00
C LEU A 114 -14.89 -6.59 -12.61
N ASN A 115 -14.79 -5.28 -12.81
CA ASN A 115 -15.95 -4.38 -12.70
C ASN A 115 -16.87 -4.52 -13.92
N ASP A 116 -16.31 -4.82 -15.09
CA ASP A 116 -17.09 -5.04 -16.32
C ASP A 116 -17.60 -6.49 -16.41
N THR A 117 -16.83 -7.44 -15.90
CA THR A 117 -17.16 -8.86 -16.00
C THR A 117 -16.73 -9.63 -14.74
N ALA A 118 -17.70 -10.03 -13.93
CA ALA A 118 -17.45 -10.78 -12.71
C ALA A 118 -17.01 -12.23 -13.02
N ILE A 119 -16.08 -12.76 -12.21
CA ILE A 119 -15.79 -14.20 -12.19
C ILE A 119 -17.00 -14.93 -11.60
N THR A 120 -17.53 -15.89 -12.33
CA THR A 120 -18.67 -16.70 -11.89
C THR A 120 -18.24 -18.05 -11.35
N ARG A 121 -17.20 -18.66 -11.93
CA ARG A 121 -16.72 -19.97 -11.52
C ARG A 121 -15.30 -20.24 -12.04
N VAL A 122 -14.55 -21.04 -11.30
CA VAL A 122 -13.30 -21.66 -11.76
C VAL A 122 -13.61 -23.11 -12.14
N THR A 123 -13.12 -23.53 -13.29
CA THR A 123 -13.33 -24.88 -13.86
C THR A 123 -11.97 -25.50 -14.27
N GLU A 124 -11.98 -26.77 -14.64
CA GLU A 124 -10.78 -27.42 -15.20
C GLU A 124 -10.32 -26.82 -16.53
N ALA A 125 -11.23 -26.14 -17.27
CA ALA A 125 -10.94 -25.51 -18.55
C ALA A 125 -10.47 -24.06 -18.42
N GLY A 126 -10.55 -23.46 -17.22
CA GLY A 126 -10.18 -22.06 -16.99
C GLY A 126 -11.18 -21.30 -16.11
N ILE A 127 -11.25 -20.00 -16.29
CA ILE A 127 -12.10 -19.09 -15.50
C ILE A 127 -13.34 -18.71 -16.31
N GLU A 128 -14.53 -19.05 -15.78
CA GLU A 128 -15.81 -18.54 -16.31
C GLU A 128 -16.08 -17.14 -15.76
N THR A 129 -16.42 -16.22 -16.66
CA THR A 129 -16.88 -14.87 -16.33
C THR A 129 -18.29 -14.66 -16.84
N ALA A 130 -18.91 -13.54 -16.47
CA ALA A 130 -20.25 -13.17 -16.96
C ALA A 130 -20.30 -13.03 -18.50
N THR A 131 -19.16 -12.79 -19.16
CA THR A 131 -19.06 -12.58 -20.62
C THR A 131 -18.46 -13.75 -21.37
N GLY A 132 -17.98 -14.79 -20.70
CA GLY A 132 -17.44 -15.98 -21.36
C GLY A 132 -16.36 -16.72 -20.57
N MET A 133 -15.77 -17.70 -21.21
CA MET A 133 -14.70 -18.54 -20.68
C MET A 133 -13.33 -17.97 -21.05
N ILE A 134 -12.45 -17.85 -20.04
CA ILE A 134 -11.04 -17.53 -20.22
C ILE A 134 -10.25 -18.81 -20.00
N PRO A 135 -9.77 -19.47 -21.06
CA PRO A 135 -9.00 -20.69 -20.93
C PRO A 135 -7.63 -20.40 -20.32
N CYS A 136 -7.19 -21.24 -19.37
CA CYS A 136 -5.88 -21.13 -18.76
C CYS A 136 -5.42 -22.48 -18.19
N ASP A 137 -4.12 -22.74 -18.24
CA ASP A 137 -3.47 -23.93 -17.67
C ASP A 137 -3.00 -23.68 -16.24
N LEU A 138 -2.82 -22.41 -15.85
CA LEU A 138 -2.36 -21.99 -14.54
C LEU A 138 -3.12 -20.76 -14.06
N ILE A 139 -3.54 -20.79 -12.80
CA ILE A 139 -4.15 -19.64 -12.13
C ILE A 139 -3.26 -19.22 -10.96
N VAL A 140 -2.83 -17.94 -10.95
CA VAL A 140 -2.08 -17.36 -9.84
C VAL A 140 -3.02 -16.49 -8.99
N PHE A 141 -3.27 -16.90 -7.75
CA PHE A 141 -4.06 -16.13 -6.80
C PHE A 141 -3.18 -15.08 -6.13
N ALA A 142 -3.35 -13.83 -6.54
CA ALA A 142 -2.70 -12.67 -5.94
C ALA A 142 -3.73 -11.76 -5.24
N THR A 143 -4.67 -12.35 -4.52
CA THR A 143 -5.84 -11.70 -3.93
C THR A 143 -5.55 -10.91 -2.64
N GLY A 144 -4.29 -10.88 -2.21
CA GLY A 144 -3.85 -10.18 -1.01
C GLY A 144 -4.01 -11.00 0.27
N PHE A 145 -3.86 -10.33 1.40
CA PHE A 145 -3.92 -10.92 2.74
C PHE A 145 -4.94 -10.18 3.59
N ASP A 146 -5.46 -10.83 4.64
CA ASP A 146 -6.13 -10.14 5.75
C ASP A 146 -5.05 -9.39 6.56
N ALA A 147 -4.69 -8.21 6.04
CA ALA A 147 -3.62 -7.40 6.59
C ALA A 147 -3.97 -6.87 7.99
N GLY A 148 -2.99 -6.88 8.86
CA GLY A 148 -3.07 -6.31 10.19
C GLY A 148 -3.41 -7.32 11.28
N ARG A 149 -4.47 -8.11 11.15
CA ARG A 149 -4.91 -9.01 12.23
C ARG A 149 -5.00 -10.49 11.85
N GLY A 150 -5.20 -10.82 10.58
CA GLY A 150 -5.52 -12.17 10.14
C GLY A 150 -4.54 -13.22 10.64
N GLY A 151 -3.24 -13.02 10.43
CA GLY A 151 -2.23 -13.94 10.88
C GLY A 151 -2.19 -14.15 12.40
N LEU A 152 -2.49 -13.11 13.21
CA LEU A 152 -2.54 -13.22 14.67
C LEU A 152 -3.81 -13.95 15.14
N ILE A 153 -4.94 -13.73 14.46
CA ILE A 153 -6.20 -14.40 14.78
C ILE A 153 -6.10 -15.90 14.47
N ASP A 154 -5.51 -16.26 13.33
CA ASP A 154 -5.38 -17.64 12.87
C ASP A 154 -4.49 -18.48 13.79
N MET A 155 -3.62 -17.85 14.59
CA MET A 155 -2.82 -18.55 15.60
C MET A 155 -3.64 -19.07 16.80
N ASN A 156 -4.92 -18.72 16.91
CA ASN A 156 -5.81 -19.12 18.02
C ASN A 156 -5.24 -18.77 19.41
N ILE A 157 -4.66 -17.60 19.55
CA ILE A 157 -4.03 -17.12 20.78
C ILE A 157 -5.10 -16.93 21.88
N THR A 158 -4.82 -17.49 23.08
CA THR A 158 -5.71 -17.42 24.24
C THR A 158 -5.06 -16.66 25.38
N GLY A 159 -5.76 -15.68 25.91
CA GLY A 159 -5.36 -14.85 27.05
C GLY A 159 -5.94 -15.33 28.39
N ARG A 160 -5.97 -14.42 29.36
CA ARG A 160 -6.51 -14.68 30.71
C ARG A 160 -7.98 -15.11 30.64
N GLY A 161 -8.36 -16.06 31.49
CA GLY A 161 -9.71 -16.57 31.58
C GLY A 161 -10.21 -17.31 30.35
N GLY A 162 -9.32 -17.71 29.45
CA GLY A 162 -9.70 -18.39 28.20
C GLY A 162 -10.16 -17.46 27.08
N LEU A 163 -9.98 -16.12 27.22
CA LEU A 163 -10.36 -15.16 26.19
C LEU A 163 -9.53 -15.35 24.91
N GLY A 164 -10.19 -15.68 23.80
CA GLY A 164 -9.53 -15.75 22.49
C GLY A 164 -9.22 -14.38 21.92
N LEU A 165 -8.09 -14.23 21.20
CA LEU A 165 -7.71 -12.97 20.56
C LEU A 165 -8.74 -12.55 19.51
N ALA A 166 -9.28 -13.50 18.76
CA ALA A 166 -10.36 -13.26 17.78
C ALA A 166 -11.60 -12.64 18.43
N GLU A 167 -11.98 -13.10 19.63
CA GLU A 167 -13.11 -12.52 20.37
C GLU A 167 -12.77 -11.14 20.95
N ALA A 168 -11.54 -10.96 21.47
CA ALA A 168 -11.08 -9.66 21.97
C ALA A 168 -11.07 -8.57 20.89
N TRP A 169 -10.82 -8.94 19.64
CA TRP A 169 -10.76 -8.03 18.48
C TRP A 169 -11.99 -8.10 17.56
N LYS A 170 -13.08 -8.72 17.99
CA LYS A 170 -14.27 -8.92 17.16
C LYS A 170 -14.90 -7.62 16.64
N SER A 171 -15.03 -6.63 17.51
CA SER A 171 -15.62 -5.33 17.16
C SER A 171 -14.58 -4.29 16.73
N GLU A 172 -13.41 -4.33 17.32
CA GLU A 172 -12.36 -3.34 17.11
C GLU A 172 -11.02 -3.92 17.53
N ILE A 173 -9.98 -3.65 16.73
CA ILE A 173 -8.61 -3.97 17.12
C ILE A 173 -8.16 -2.98 18.20
N LYS A 174 -7.70 -3.50 19.36
CA LYS A 174 -7.11 -2.72 20.43
C LYS A 174 -5.74 -3.26 20.79
N ALA A 175 -4.74 -2.40 20.68
CA ALA A 175 -3.37 -2.75 21.03
C ALA A 175 -2.70 -1.56 21.75
N TYR A 176 -1.84 -1.86 22.71
CA TYR A 176 -1.01 -0.86 23.37
C TYR A 176 0.25 -0.63 22.52
N LEU A 177 0.38 0.55 21.95
CA LEU A 177 1.46 0.96 21.06
C LEU A 177 1.70 -0.01 19.87
N GLY A 178 0.68 -0.79 19.49
CA GLY A 178 0.84 -1.84 18.48
C GLY A 178 1.77 -2.98 18.88
N MET A 179 2.00 -3.21 20.17
CA MET A 179 2.95 -4.21 20.68
C MET A 179 2.38 -5.15 21.75
N ALA A 180 1.28 -4.80 22.40
CA ALA A 180 0.67 -5.61 23.43
C ALA A 180 -0.86 -5.50 23.42
N VAL A 181 -1.54 -6.47 24.01
CA VAL A 181 -3.01 -6.51 24.12
C VAL A 181 -3.43 -6.75 25.56
N ALA A 182 -4.41 -6.00 26.03
CA ALA A 182 -4.98 -6.20 27.36
C ALA A 182 -5.53 -7.63 27.51
N GLN A 183 -5.33 -8.26 28.66
CA GLN A 183 -5.67 -9.66 28.97
C GLN A 183 -4.75 -10.72 28.31
N PHE A 184 -3.71 -10.32 27.60
CA PHE A 184 -2.71 -11.22 27.00
C PHE A 184 -1.31 -10.89 27.54
N PRO A 185 -1.02 -11.14 28.84
CA PRO A 185 0.15 -10.59 29.55
C PRO A 185 1.50 -11.10 29.01
N ASN A 186 1.53 -12.26 28.38
CA ASN A 186 2.75 -12.88 27.84
C ASN A 186 2.85 -12.74 26.31
N MET A 187 1.99 -11.89 25.72
CA MET A 187 1.97 -11.66 24.29
C MET A 187 2.53 -10.28 23.98
N LEU A 188 3.69 -10.26 23.36
CA LEU A 188 4.31 -9.08 22.79
C LEU A 188 4.55 -9.34 21.31
N PHE A 189 4.37 -8.32 20.48
CA PHE A 189 4.59 -8.42 19.04
C PHE A 189 5.18 -7.12 18.48
N ALA A 190 6.01 -7.25 17.47
CA ALA A 190 6.54 -6.10 16.74
C ALA A 190 5.83 -5.97 15.39
N TYR A 191 5.68 -4.74 14.92
CA TYR A 191 5.07 -4.41 13.63
C TYR A 191 3.63 -4.95 13.49
N GLY A 192 2.88 -4.98 14.59
CA GLY A 192 1.52 -5.47 14.65
C GLY A 192 0.44 -4.41 14.36
N PRO A 193 -0.83 -4.78 14.51
CA PRO A 193 -1.96 -3.87 14.31
C PRO A 193 -1.88 -2.62 15.18
N LEU A 194 -2.29 -1.47 14.64
CA LEU A 194 -2.21 -0.14 15.25
C LEU A 194 -0.77 0.32 15.58
N SER A 195 0.19 -0.29 14.95
CA SER A 195 1.59 0.05 14.98
C SER A 195 1.97 0.84 13.72
N PRO A 196 3.17 0.70 13.18
CA PRO A 196 3.58 1.50 12.04
C PRO A 196 2.60 1.38 10.86
N SER A 197 2.42 2.49 10.18
CA SER A 197 1.56 2.60 9.00
C SER A 197 2.31 2.20 7.73
N GLY A 198 1.59 2.14 6.60
CA GLY A 198 2.19 2.03 5.27
C GLY A 198 3.18 3.14 4.92
N PHE A 199 3.16 4.25 5.68
CA PHE A 199 4.05 5.41 5.56
C PHE A 199 5.34 5.30 6.38
N SER A 200 5.62 4.18 7.03
CA SER A 200 6.84 3.98 7.80
C SER A 200 7.66 2.82 7.26
N ASN A 201 8.99 2.91 7.48
CA ASN A 201 9.92 1.84 7.14
C ASN A 201 9.76 0.69 8.13
N GLY A 202 9.31 -0.47 7.66
CA GLY A 202 9.02 -1.64 8.49
C GLY A 202 10.21 -2.12 9.32
N PRO A 203 11.39 -2.38 8.72
CA PRO A 203 12.59 -2.78 9.46
C PRO A 203 12.98 -1.79 10.56
N THR A 204 13.01 -0.50 10.28
CA THR A 204 13.35 0.55 11.28
C THR A 204 12.34 0.58 12.42
N SER A 205 11.06 0.44 12.11
CA SER A 205 9.99 0.39 13.12
C SER A 205 10.08 -0.85 13.98
N ALA A 206 10.36 -2.01 13.38
CA ALA A 206 10.54 -3.27 14.11
C ALA A 206 11.74 -3.23 15.05
N GLU A 207 12.87 -2.59 14.65
CA GLU A 207 14.02 -2.38 15.53
C GLU A 207 13.67 -1.52 16.74
N ILE A 208 12.98 -0.38 16.54
CA ILE A 208 12.57 0.52 17.63
C ILE A 208 11.65 -0.21 18.60
N GLN A 209 10.70 -0.96 18.09
CA GLN A 209 9.77 -1.73 18.92
C GLN A 209 10.46 -2.89 19.64
N GLY A 210 11.40 -3.55 18.97
CA GLY A 210 12.21 -4.62 19.56
C GLY A 210 13.03 -4.12 20.74
N ASP A 211 13.69 -2.97 20.62
CA ASP A 211 14.42 -2.35 21.71
C ASP A 211 13.49 -2.00 22.89
N TRP A 212 12.34 -1.40 22.60
CA TRP A 212 11.35 -1.08 23.63
C TRP A 212 10.86 -2.35 24.36
N ILE A 213 10.58 -3.43 23.64
CA ILE A 213 10.18 -4.72 24.22
C ILE A 213 11.29 -5.27 25.13
N CYS A 214 12.54 -5.22 24.66
CA CYS A 214 13.69 -5.66 25.46
C CYS A 214 13.83 -4.86 26.76
N ASP A 215 13.77 -3.53 26.68
CA ASP A 215 13.86 -2.64 27.83
C ASP A 215 12.70 -2.89 28.83
N PHE A 216 11.49 -3.11 28.30
CA PHE A 216 10.32 -3.45 29.12
C PHE A 216 10.50 -4.79 29.84
N LEU A 217 11.01 -5.82 29.17
CA LEU A 217 11.26 -7.13 29.78
C LEU A 217 12.38 -7.10 30.84
N ILE A 218 13.37 -6.22 30.66
CA ILE A 218 14.44 -6.01 31.67
C ILE A 218 13.90 -5.28 32.90
N TRP A 219 12.93 -4.37 32.72
CA TRP A 219 12.32 -3.61 33.80
C TRP A 219 11.36 -4.46 34.65
N LEU A 220 10.71 -5.48 34.09
CA LEU A 220 9.83 -6.42 34.81
C LEU A 220 10.60 -7.26 35.85
#